data_42870dd18d24c7a83ee11a8185f46457
#
_entry.id   42870dd18d24c7a83ee11a8185f46457
#
_cell.length_a   1.000
_cell.length_b   1.000
_cell.length_c   1.000
_cell.angle_alpha   90.00
_cell.angle_beta   90.00
_cell.angle_gamma   90.00
#
_symmetry.space_group_name_H-M   'P 1'
#
loop_
_entity.id
_entity.type
_entity.pdbx_description
1 polymer ?
#
loop_
_entity_poly.entity_id
_entity_poly.type
_entity_poly.pdbx_seq_one_letter_code
_entity_poly.pdbx_strand_id
1 'polypeptide(L)'
;METRVDKVAEKHKNGYNCAQAVACTYCDLVGMDEETMFKATEALGLGMGGMEGTCGAVTAACVIAGAKNSTVEMGGPGSKGATYKISKEIVRRFKEESGSVICKELKGVETGTPAKACPDCVKDAARILEEVVFGE
;
A
#
# COMPACT_ATOMS: atom_id res chain seq x y z
N MET A 1 -18.12 0.42 -0.87
CA MET A 1 -17.73 -0.98 -1.05
C MET A 1 -17.78 -1.73 0.29
N GLU A 2 -17.88 -3.02 0.25
CA GLU A 2 -17.74 -3.82 1.45
C GLU A 2 -16.25 -3.92 1.81
N THR A 3 -15.89 -3.73 3.07
CA THR A 3 -14.47 -3.70 3.46
C THR A 3 -13.78 -5.04 3.25
N ARG A 4 -12.52 -4.99 2.84
CA ARG A 4 -11.66 -6.16 2.62
C ARG A 4 -10.45 -6.16 3.55
N VAL A 5 -10.46 -5.34 4.59
CA VAL A 5 -9.32 -5.23 5.52
C VAL A 5 -8.95 -6.59 6.12
N ASP A 6 -9.93 -7.40 6.48
CA ASP A 6 -9.66 -8.74 7.02
C ASP A 6 -9.04 -9.68 5.98
N LYS A 7 -9.38 -9.52 4.70
CA LYS A 7 -8.77 -10.30 3.62
C LYS A 7 -7.31 -9.95 3.42
N VAL A 8 -6.96 -8.67 3.57
CA VAL A 8 -5.56 -8.22 3.52
C VAL A 8 -4.76 -8.89 4.65
N ALA A 9 -5.29 -8.87 5.86
CA ALA A 9 -4.64 -9.49 7.01
C ALA A 9 -4.46 -10.99 6.81
N GLU A 10 -5.46 -11.67 6.25
CA GLU A 10 -5.41 -13.09 5.98
C GLU A 10 -4.32 -13.45 4.95
N LYS A 11 -4.23 -12.69 3.85
CA LYS A 11 -3.18 -12.90 2.85
C LYS A 11 -1.80 -12.70 3.46
N HIS A 12 -1.62 -11.67 4.27
CA HIS A 12 -0.36 -11.40 4.95
C HIS A 12 0.03 -12.56 5.85
N LYS A 13 -0.91 -13.08 6.62
CA LYS A 13 -0.70 -14.23 7.49
C LYS A 13 -0.32 -15.48 6.70
N ASN A 14 -0.84 -15.62 5.49
CA ASN A 14 -0.63 -16.80 4.65
C ASN A 14 0.58 -16.68 3.70
N GLY A 15 1.48 -15.75 3.96
CA GLY A 15 2.76 -15.70 3.26
C GLY A 15 2.93 -14.61 2.22
N TYR A 16 1.89 -13.85 1.92
CA TYR A 16 2.06 -12.66 1.07
C TYR A 16 2.85 -11.63 1.86
N ASN A 17 3.77 -10.92 1.21
CA ASN A 17 4.43 -9.83 1.93
C ASN A 17 3.45 -8.64 2.06
N CYS A 18 3.86 -7.60 2.80
CA CYS A 18 2.96 -6.47 3.08
C CYS A 18 2.44 -5.79 1.81
N ALA A 19 3.29 -5.64 0.80
CA ALA A 19 2.88 -5.03 -0.46
C ALA A 19 1.94 -5.94 -1.25
N GLN A 20 2.28 -7.21 -1.35
CA GLN A 20 1.45 -8.19 -2.06
C GLN A 20 0.08 -8.35 -1.41
N ALA A 21 0.04 -8.39 -0.08
CA ALA A 21 -1.21 -8.55 0.65
C ALA A 21 -2.19 -7.43 0.34
N VAL A 22 -1.73 -6.19 0.35
CA VAL A 22 -2.58 -5.03 0.03
C VAL A 22 -2.96 -5.04 -1.45
N ALA A 23 -1.98 -5.10 -2.34
CA ALA A 23 -2.24 -4.98 -3.77
C ALA A 23 -3.12 -6.11 -4.32
N CYS A 24 -2.87 -7.35 -3.91
CA CYS A 24 -3.62 -8.49 -4.43
C CYS A 24 -5.05 -8.59 -3.89
N THR A 25 -5.34 -7.89 -2.79
CA THR A 25 -6.70 -7.85 -2.27
C THR A 25 -7.60 -6.91 -3.06
N TYR A 26 -7.03 -5.89 -3.71
CA TYR A 26 -7.81 -4.86 -4.41
C TYR A 26 -7.62 -4.85 -5.92
N CYS A 27 -6.72 -5.66 -6.47
CA CYS A 27 -6.35 -5.59 -7.89
C CYS A 27 -7.53 -5.85 -8.83
N ASP A 28 -8.49 -6.70 -8.46
CA ASP A 28 -9.68 -6.95 -9.27
C ASP A 28 -10.52 -5.69 -9.46
N LEU A 29 -10.53 -4.79 -8.48
CA LEU A 29 -11.31 -3.55 -8.55
C LEU A 29 -10.72 -2.55 -9.53
N VAL A 30 -9.47 -2.76 -9.95
CA VAL A 30 -8.80 -1.88 -10.93
C VAL A 30 -8.47 -2.62 -12.22
N GLY A 31 -9.07 -3.77 -12.43
CA GLY A 31 -8.96 -4.52 -13.70
C GLY A 31 -7.64 -5.27 -13.89
N MET A 32 -6.94 -5.61 -12.82
CA MET A 32 -5.66 -6.32 -12.90
C MET A 32 -5.78 -7.70 -12.25
N ASP A 33 -5.12 -8.70 -12.85
CA ASP A 33 -5.14 -10.05 -12.30
C ASP A 33 -4.17 -10.19 -11.13
N GLU A 34 -4.47 -11.14 -10.24
CA GLU A 34 -3.70 -11.32 -9.01
C GLU A 34 -2.26 -11.75 -9.27
N GLU A 35 -2.03 -12.64 -10.23
CA GLU A 35 -0.68 -13.12 -10.54
C GLU A 35 0.23 -11.98 -11.00
N THR A 36 -0.26 -11.12 -11.90
CA THR A 36 0.50 -9.96 -12.36
C THR A 36 0.79 -9.01 -11.21
N MET A 37 -0.21 -8.74 -10.39
CA MET A 37 -0.03 -7.83 -9.25
C MET A 37 0.91 -8.42 -8.20
N PHE A 38 0.85 -9.73 -7.97
CA PHE A 38 1.75 -10.42 -7.05
C PHE A 38 3.21 -10.22 -7.47
N LYS A 39 3.51 -10.45 -8.75
CA LYS A 39 4.85 -10.24 -9.30
C LYS A 39 5.29 -8.77 -9.23
N ALA A 40 4.39 -7.87 -9.60
CA ALA A 40 4.72 -6.45 -9.70
C ALA A 40 5.03 -5.81 -8.34
N THR A 41 4.51 -6.37 -7.26
CA THR A 41 4.68 -5.81 -5.92
C THR A 41 5.64 -6.60 -5.03
N GLU A 42 6.18 -7.71 -5.53
CA GLU A 42 7.04 -8.56 -4.71
C GLU A 42 8.26 -7.82 -4.15
N ALA A 43 8.93 -7.02 -4.96
CA ALA A 43 10.13 -6.29 -4.55
C ALA A 43 9.85 -5.09 -3.64
N LEU A 44 8.58 -4.74 -3.45
CA LEU A 44 8.21 -3.60 -2.61
C LEU A 44 8.09 -4.00 -1.13
N GLY A 45 8.03 -5.28 -0.83
CA GLY A 45 7.96 -5.75 0.56
C GLY A 45 9.22 -5.42 1.34
N LEU A 46 9.10 -5.36 2.65
CA LEU A 46 10.22 -5.07 3.56
C LEU A 46 10.90 -3.74 3.23
N GLY A 47 10.11 -2.70 2.90
CA GLY A 47 10.65 -1.39 2.56
C GLY A 47 11.63 -1.45 1.40
N MET A 48 11.25 -2.13 0.33
CA MET A 48 12.07 -2.41 -0.84
C MET A 48 13.31 -3.26 -0.52
N GLY A 49 13.10 -4.26 0.33
CA GLY A 49 14.05 -5.32 0.59
C GLY A 49 15.01 -5.07 1.74
N GLY A 50 15.37 -3.83 1.98
CA GLY A 50 16.39 -3.50 2.99
C GLY A 50 15.88 -2.63 4.12
N MET A 51 14.56 -2.44 4.23
CA MET A 51 13.89 -1.63 5.26
C MET A 51 14.21 -0.12 5.18
N GLU A 52 14.97 0.32 4.18
CA GLU A 52 15.32 1.73 4.01
C GLU A 52 14.18 2.55 3.40
N GLY A 53 13.28 1.89 2.68
CA GLY A 53 12.22 2.56 1.95
C GLY A 53 10.90 2.60 2.70
N THR A 54 9.89 3.11 2.00
CA THR A 54 8.52 3.22 2.50
C THR A 54 7.94 1.83 2.77
N CYS A 55 7.12 1.73 3.80
CA CYS A 55 6.37 0.51 4.12
C CYS A 55 5.67 -0.03 2.86
N GLY A 56 5.85 -1.32 2.58
CA GLY A 56 5.28 -1.94 1.38
C GLY A 56 3.75 -1.86 1.31
N ALA A 57 3.09 -1.84 2.45
CA ALA A 57 1.62 -1.68 2.49
C ALA A 57 1.21 -0.31 1.94
N VAL A 58 1.98 0.73 2.26
CA VAL A 58 1.71 2.09 1.77
C VAL A 58 2.00 2.20 0.27
N THR A 59 3.15 1.68 -0.18
CA THR A 59 3.48 1.73 -1.60
C THR A 59 2.48 0.94 -2.44
N ALA A 60 2.02 -0.21 -1.94
CA ALA A 60 0.99 -1.00 -2.63
C ALA A 60 -0.34 -0.27 -2.71
N ALA A 61 -0.74 0.44 -1.64
CA ALA A 61 -1.94 1.27 -1.69
C ALA A 61 -1.81 2.33 -2.79
N CYS A 62 -0.62 2.91 -2.96
CA CYS A 62 -0.37 3.86 -4.03
C CYS A 62 -0.40 3.20 -5.41
N VAL A 63 0.06 1.95 -5.54
CA VAL A 63 -0.04 1.20 -6.79
C VAL A 63 -1.51 1.06 -7.21
N ILE A 64 -2.38 0.68 -6.27
CA ILE A 64 -3.81 0.54 -6.54
C ILE A 64 -4.43 1.89 -6.89
N ALA A 65 -4.06 2.95 -6.16
CA ALA A 65 -4.55 4.30 -6.44
C ALA A 65 -4.20 4.73 -7.87
N GLY A 66 -2.96 4.49 -8.29
CA GLY A 66 -2.52 4.79 -9.65
C GLY A 66 -3.25 3.98 -10.69
N ALA A 67 -3.39 2.67 -10.46
CA ALA A 67 -4.08 1.79 -11.39
C ALA A 67 -5.54 2.21 -11.58
N LYS A 68 -6.20 2.66 -10.51
CA LYS A 68 -7.59 3.12 -10.59
C LYS A 68 -7.72 4.48 -11.30
N ASN A 69 -6.81 5.40 -10.99
CA ASN A 69 -6.96 6.80 -11.42
C ASN A 69 -6.29 7.14 -12.74
N SER A 70 -5.39 6.28 -13.22
CA SER A 70 -4.60 6.58 -14.44
C SER A 70 -5.47 6.63 -15.68
N THR A 71 -5.24 7.66 -16.50
CA THR A 71 -5.85 7.76 -17.84
C THR A 71 -5.00 7.09 -18.93
N VAL A 72 -3.86 6.53 -18.53
CA VAL A 72 -2.94 5.79 -19.42
C VAL A 72 -2.50 6.64 -20.63
N GLU A 73 -2.16 7.89 -20.37
CA GLU A 73 -1.68 8.80 -21.41
C GLU A 73 -0.15 8.76 -21.46
N MET A 74 0.36 7.80 -22.20
CA MET A 74 1.80 7.55 -22.29
C MET A 74 2.52 8.70 -22.96
N GLY A 75 3.54 9.24 -22.29
CA GLY A 75 4.32 10.34 -22.84
C GLY A 75 3.72 11.71 -22.66
N GLY A 76 2.49 11.80 -22.17
CA GLY A 76 1.83 13.06 -21.89
C GLY A 76 1.75 13.37 -20.42
N PRO A 77 1.24 14.56 -20.05
CA PRO A 77 1.05 14.89 -18.62
C PRO A 77 -0.05 14.04 -17.97
N GLY A 78 -1.10 13.75 -18.73
CA GLY A 78 -2.17 12.84 -18.31
C GLY A 78 -2.70 13.09 -16.91
N SER A 79 -2.91 12.00 -16.18
CA SER A 79 -3.51 12.00 -14.84
C SER A 79 -2.49 12.07 -13.70
N LYS A 80 -1.18 12.19 -13.99
CA LYS A 80 -0.13 12.14 -12.95
C LYS A 80 -0.39 13.09 -11.79
N GLY A 81 -0.68 14.34 -12.10
CA GLY A 81 -0.89 15.34 -11.06
C GLY A 81 -2.05 15.01 -10.13
N ALA A 82 -3.14 14.51 -10.68
CA ALA A 82 -4.30 14.11 -9.89
C ALA A 82 -3.97 12.88 -9.05
N THR A 83 -3.25 11.91 -9.64
CA THR A 83 -2.85 10.70 -8.93
C THR A 83 -1.89 11.02 -7.78
N TYR A 84 -0.97 11.96 -7.98
CA TYR A 84 -0.04 12.38 -6.92
C TYR A 84 -0.77 12.95 -5.71
N LYS A 85 -1.87 13.66 -5.92
CA LYS A 85 -2.68 14.17 -4.81
C LYS A 85 -3.28 13.03 -3.99
N ILE A 86 -3.70 11.97 -4.66
CA ILE A 86 -4.26 10.78 -4.00
C ILE A 86 -3.18 10.06 -3.19
N SER A 87 -2.03 9.79 -3.79
CA SER A 87 -0.93 9.10 -3.10
C SER A 87 -0.39 9.93 -1.95
N LYS A 88 -0.30 11.25 -2.12
CA LYS A 88 0.12 12.16 -1.04
C LYS A 88 -0.83 12.07 0.16
N GLU A 89 -2.13 11.98 -0.08
CA GLU A 89 -3.12 11.87 0.99
C GLU A 89 -2.99 10.52 1.71
N ILE A 90 -2.76 9.43 0.99
CA ILE A 90 -2.54 8.11 1.58
C ILE A 90 -1.32 8.14 2.50
N VAL A 91 -0.21 8.67 2.00
CA VAL A 91 1.05 8.77 2.75
C VAL A 91 0.86 9.64 4.00
N ARG A 92 0.22 10.80 3.83
CA ARG A 92 -0.04 11.73 4.94
C ARG A 92 -0.85 11.07 6.05
N ARG A 93 -1.93 10.40 5.69
CA ARG A 93 -2.81 9.77 6.68
C ARG A 93 -2.12 8.62 7.40
N PHE A 94 -1.38 7.80 6.65
CA PHE A 94 -0.65 6.69 7.26
C PHE A 94 0.42 7.21 8.23
N LYS A 95 1.19 8.21 7.80
CA LYS A 95 2.24 8.80 8.64
C LYS A 95 1.66 9.42 9.91
N GLU A 96 0.53 10.12 9.79
CA GLU A 96 -0.14 10.73 10.93
C GLU A 96 -0.60 9.70 11.94
N GLU A 97 -1.15 8.57 11.48
CA GLU A 97 -1.64 7.51 12.36
C GLU A 97 -0.53 6.63 12.93
N SER A 98 0.56 6.45 12.19
CA SER A 98 1.60 5.48 12.54
C SER A 98 2.92 6.10 12.98
N GLY A 99 3.07 7.40 12.80
CA GLY A 99 4.29 8.15 13.17
C GLY A 99 5.38 8.14 12.11
N SER A 100 5.32 7.24 11.13
CA SER A 100 6.29 7.16 10.04
C SER A 100 5.71 6.35 8.89
N VAL A 101 6.33 6.44 7.72
CA VAL A 101 6.07 5.55 6.59
C VAL A 101 7.29 4.69 6.26
N ILE A 102 8.40 4.90 6.93
CA ILE A 102 9.66 4.20 6.63
C ILE A 102 9.70 2.86 7.36
N CYS A 103 9.95 1.78 6.63
CA CYS A 103 9.88 0.42 7.14
C CYS A 103 10.71 0.23 8.42
N LYS A 104 11.98 0.63 8.40
CA LYS A 104 12.85 0.43 9.58
C LYS A 104 12.39 1.20 10.80
N GLU A 105 11.79 2.37 10.61
CA GLU A 105 11.26 3.18 11.70
C GLU A 105 10.02 2.52 12.31
N LEU A 106 9.14 2.01 11.46
CA LEU A 106 7.94 1.29 11.91
C LEU A 106 8.30 0.02 12.66
N LYS A 107 9.32 -0.70 12.19
CA LYS A 107 9.80 -1.93 12.85
C LYS A 107 10.62 -1.66 14.10
N GLY A 108 11.07 -0.43 14.31
CA GLY A 108 11.87 -0.07 15.46
C GLY A 108 13.27 -0.63 15.44
N VAL A 109 13.89 -0.73 14.27
CA VAL A 109 15.23 -1.30 14.11
C VAL A 109 16.27 -0.54 14.93
N GLU A 110 16.21 0.80 14.91
CA GLU A 110 17.18 1.64 15.63
C GLU A 110 16.82 1.84 17.09
N THR A 111 15.52 1.85 17.42
CA THR A 111 15.05 2.14 18.77
C THR A 111 14.84 0.88 19.62
N GLY A 112 14.75 -0.28 18.98
CA GLY A 112 14.43 -1.54 19.64
C GLY A 112 12.95 -1.71 19.97
N THR A 113 12.12 -0.70 19.66
CA THR A 113 10.68 -0.73 19.95
C THR A 113 9.91 -0.39 18.66
N PRO A 114 9.13 -1.34 18.09
CA PRO A 114 8.33 -1.05 16.91
C PRO A 114 7.33 0.07 17.15
N ALA A 115 7.25 1.02 16.22
CA ALA A 115 6.20 2.03 16.24
C ALA A 115 4.85 1.40 15.90
N LYS A 116 4.87 0.40 15.02
CA LYS A 116 3.67 -0.34 14.64
C LYS A 116 4.07 -1.70 14.04
N ALA A 117 3.39 -2.76 14.42
CA ALA A 117 3.64 -4.11 13.91
C ALA A 117 3.16 -4.22 12.45
N CYS A 118 3.85 -5.04 11.65
CA CYS A 118 3.50 -5.24 10.23
C CYS A 118 2.03 -5.63 10.00
N PRO A 119 1.44 -6.56 10.79
CA PRO A 119 0.01 -6.87 10.61
C PRO A 119 -0.90 -5.67 10.77
N ASP A 120 -0.56 -4.74 11.67
CA ASP A 120 -1.35 -3.52 11.86
C ASP A 120 -1.11 -2.54 10.72
N CYS A 121 0.11 -2.48 10.19
CA CYS A 121 0.44 -1.63 9.05
C CYS A 121 -0.39 -2.01 7.81
N VAL A 122 -0.50 -3.31 7.52
CA VAL A 122 -1.27 -3.75 6.34
C VAL A 122 -2.75 -3.44 6.50
N LYS A 123 -3.30 -3.57 7.70
CA LYS A 123 -4.71 -3.23 7.97
C LYS A 123 -4.96 -1.75 7.83
N ASP A 124 -4.09 -0.91 8.41
CA ASP A 124 -4.24 0.53 8.35
C ASP A 124 -4.11 1.05 6.92
N ALA A 125 -3.14 0.55 6.17
CA ALA A 125 -2.97 0.93 4.78
C ALA A 125 -4.20 0.54 3.95
N ALA A 126 -4.75 -0.64 4.18
CA ALA A 126 -5.95 -1.11 3.50
C ALA A 126 -7.15 -0.23 3.81
N ARG A 127 -7.37 0.09 5.08
CA ARG A 127 -8.47 0.97 5.49
C ARG A 127 -8.35 2.35 4.85
N ILE A 128 -7.15 2.92 4.87
CA ILE A 128 -6.90 4.23 4.26
C ILE A 128 -7.15 4.16 2.76
N LEU A 129 -6.67 3.11 2.10
CA LEU A 129 -6.90 2.90 0.67
C LEU A 129 -8.40 2.87 0.35
N GLU A 130 -9.18 2.12 1.12
CA GLU A 130 -10.62 2.04 0.90
C GLU A 130 -11.28 3.40 1.05
N GLU A 131 -10.92 4.16 2.07
CA GLU A 131 -11.51 5.47 2.34
C GLU A 131 -11.13 6.51 1.28
N VAL A 132 -9.85 6.54 0.90
CA VAL A 132 -9.34 7.57 0.00
C VAL A 132 -9.65 7.26 -1.46
N VAL A 133 -9.47 6.00 -1.88
CA VAL A 133 -9.54 5.63 -3.30
C VAL A 133 -10.92 5.13 -3.71
N PHE A 134 -11.57 4.36 -2.85
CA PHE A 134 -12.86 3.75 -3.19
C PHE A 134 -14.06 4.50 -2.59
N GLY A 135 -13.83 5.67 -2.04
CA GLY A 135 -14.87 6.60 -1.68
C GLY A 135 -15.70 6.26 -0.45
N GLU A 136 -15.17 5.42 0.37
CA GLU A 136 -15.93 5.00 1.56
C GLU A 136 -15.42 5.62 2.86
#